data_e4c1144e1541bde57b1fc7b773f7c803
#
_entry.id   e4c1144e1541bde57b1fc7b773f7c803
#
_cell.length_a   1.000
_cell.length_b   1.000
_cell.length_c   1.000
_cell.angle_alpha   90.00
_cell.angle_beta   90.00
_cell.angle_gamma   90.00
#
_symmetry.space_group_name_H-M   'P 1'
#
loop_
_entity.id
_entity.type
_entity.pdbx_description
1 polymer ?
#
loop_
_entity_poly.entity_id
_entity_poly.type
_entity_poly.pdbx_seq_one_letter_code
_entity_poly.pdbx_strand_id
1 'polypeptide(L)'
;MELTDLFNILHNAIEAEHNGKKISQKEMASNFNIAMRTYQDWKLGVAKPQAARVVMQMLGQLEDDEIVRVVRKINRLGVSK
;
A
#
# COMPACT_ATOMS: atom_id res chain seq x y z
N MET A 1 4.91 2.94 -13.44
CA MET A 1 4.78 3.06 -11.98
C MET A 1 5.62 1.98 -11.32
N GLU A 2 6.33 2.36 -10.30
CA GLU A 2 7.15 1.42 -9.53
C GLU A 2 6.36 0.81 -8.40
N LEU A 3 6.80 -0.36 -7.91
CA LEU A 3 6.16 -1.00 -6.77
C LEU A 3 6.16 -0.10 -5.54
N THR A 4 7.23 0.69 -5.37
CA THR A 4 7.30 1.64 -4.27
C THR A 4 6.16 2.66 -4.31
N ASP A 5 5.76 3.09 -5.52
CA ASP A 5 4.63 4.01 -5.68
C ASP A 5 3.34 3.34 -5.22
N LEU A 6 3.16 2.07 -5.55
CA LEU A 6 1.97 1.33 -5.14
C LEU A 6 1.86 1.25 -3.63
N PHE A 7 2.95 0.94 -2.94
CA PHE A 7 2.92 0.87 -1.48
C PHE A 7 2.67 2.22 -0.85
N ASN A 8 3.21 3.30 -1.42
CA ASN A 8 2.94 4.65 -0.93
C ASN A 8 1.46 5.03 -1.11
N ILE A 9 0.89 4.70 -2.26
CA ILE A 9 -0.53 4.97 -2.54
C ILE A 9 -1.39 4.21 -1.54
N LEU A 10 -1.10 2.93 -1.31
CA LEU A 10 -1.89 2.11 -0.40
C LEU A 10 -1.74 2.56 1.04
N HIS A 11 -0.53 2.93 1.46
CA HIS A 11 -0.29 3.44 2.80
C HIS A 11 -1.14 4.69 3.05
N ASN A 12 -1.11 5.63 2.10
CA ASN A 12 -1.89 6.87 2.21
C ASN A 12 -3.38 6.61 2.20
N ALA A 13 -3.84 5.65 1.40
CA ALA A 13 -5.26 5.30 1.33
C ALA A 13 -5.75 4.73 2.67
N ILE A 14 -4.93 3.90 3.30
CA ILE A 14 -5.30 3.33 4.60
C ILE A 14 -5.33 4.43 5.67
N GLU A 15 -4.39 5.37 5.62
CA GLU A 15 -4.44 6.52 6.52
C GLU A 15 -5.73 7.31 6.33
N ALA A 16 -6.17 7.48 5.09
CA ALA A 16 -7.42 8.20 4.82
C ALA A 16 -8.63 7.48 5.40
N GLU A 17 -8.65 6.15 5.36
CA GLU A 17 -9.72 5.38 5.96
C GLU A 17 -9.75 5.53 7.48
N HIS A 18 -8.64 5.91 8.08
CA HIS A 18 -8.55 6.18 9.51
C HIS A 18 -8.64 7.67 9.80
N ASN A 19 -9.46 8.40 9.03
CA ASN A 19 -9.73 9.83 9.20
C ASN A 19 -8.48 10.70 9.00
N GLY A 20 -7.58 10.25 8.13
CA GLY A 20 -6.35 10.99 7.83
C GLY A 20 -5.29 10.90 8.92
N LYS A 21 -5.49 10.05 9.92
CA LYS A 21 -4.51 9.89 10.98
C LYS A 21 -3.26 9.21 10.42
N LYS A 22 -2.10 9.79 10.73
CA LYS A 22 -0.83 9.23 10.27
C LYS A 22 -0.57 7.88 10.90
N ILE A 23 -0.13 6.94 10.07
CA ILE A 23 0.25 5.60 10.51
C ILE A 23 1.72 5.43 10.19
N SER A 24 2.52 5.12 11.21
CA SER A 24 3.96 4.91 11.01
C SER A 24 4.21 3.65 10.18
N GLN A 25 5.38 3.55 9.57
CA GLN A 25 5.76 2.35 8.85
C GLN A 25 5.80 1.14 9.78
N LYS A 26 6.20 1.33 11.02
CA LYS A 26 6.22 0.26 12.00
C LYS A 26 4.82 -0.25 12.29
N GLU A 27 3.87 0.65 12.50
CA GLU A 27 2.48 0.29 12.73
C GLU A 27 1.88 -0.41 11.51
N MET A 28 2.13 0.13 10.33
CA MET A 28 1.60 -0.45 9.11
C MET A 28 2.13 -1.87 8.91
N ALA A 29 3.43 -2.07 9.10
CA ALA A 29 4.04 -3.39 8.99
C ALA A 29 3.45 -4.35 10.01
N SER A 30 3.27 -3.90 11.25
CA SER A 30 2.70 -4.73 12.30
C SER A 30 1.28 -5.18 11.96
N ASN A 31 0.49 -4.30 11.36
CA ASN A 31 -0.89 -4.63 10.97
C ASN A 31 -0.97 -5.77 9.97
N PHE A 32 0.06 -5.96 9.17
CA PHE A 32 0.10 -7.01 8.16
C PHE A 32 1.07 -8.13 8.54
N ASN A 33 1.53 -8.12 9.79
CA ASN A 33 2.36 -9.18 10.34
C ASN A 33 3.68 -9.36 9.58
N ILE A 34 4.30 -8.24 9.23
CA ILE A 34 5.61 -8.23 8.57
C ILE A 34 6.56 -7.35 9.37
N ALA A 35 7.86 -7.64 9.23
CA ALA A 35 8.88 -6.83 9.90
C ALA A 35 8.93 -5.44 9.29
N MET A 36 9.19 -4.42 10.13
CA MET A 36 9.29 -3.04 9.66
C MET A 36 10.34 -2.90 8.56
N ARG A 37 11.47 -3.57 8.71
CA ARG A 37 12.53 -3.50 7.71
C ARG A 37 12.07 -4.05 6.36
N THR A 38 11.31 -5.14 6.38
CA THR A 38 10.77 -5.72 5.17
C THR A 38 9.84 -4.73 4.46
N TYR A 39 8.96 -4.08 5.23
CA TYR A 39 8.06 -3.09 4.67
C TYR A 39 8.83 -1.90 4.10
N GLN A 40 9.84 -1.44 4.81
CA GLN A 40 10.70 -0.35 4.32
C GLN A 40 11.39 -0.73 3.01
N ASP A 41 11.87 -1.98 2.90
CA ASP A 41 12.51 -2.45 1.67
C ASP A 41 11.55 -2.41 0.50
N TRP A 42 10.30 -2.84 0.73
CA TRP A 42 9.29 -2.78 -0.32
C TRP A 42 9.01 -1.36 -0.76
N LYS A 43 8.95 -0.42 0.18
CA LYS A 43 8.74 0.99 -0.14
C LYS A 43 9.94 1.61 -0.84
N LEU A 44 11.10 1.00 -0.75
CA LEU A 44 12.29 1.43 -1.48
C LEU A 44 12.44 0.72 -2.83
N GLY A 45 11.49 -0.16 -3.17
CA GLY A 45 11.49 -0.81 -4.47
C GLY A 45 12.04 -2.22 -4.51
N VAL A 46 12.44 -2.78 -3.37
CA VAL A 46 12.93 -4.17 -3.32
C VAL A 46 11.73 -5.10 -3.13
N ALA A 47 11.24 -5.67 -4.21
CA ALA A 47 10.05 -6.52 -4.19
C ALA A 47 10.41 -7.97 -3.91
N LYS A 48 9.54 -8.66 -3.15
CA LYS A 48 9.62 -10.10 -2.93
C LYS A 48 8.23 -10.69 -3.17
N PRO A 49 8.13 -12.00 -3.46
CA PRO A 49 6.81 -12.61 -3.75
C PRO A 49 5.76 -12.34 -2.68
N GLN A 50 6.17 -12.25 -1.41
CA GLN A 50 5.26 -11.97 -0.31
C GLN A 50 4.56 -10.61 -0.46
N ALA A 51 5.18 -9.67 -1.17
CA ALA A 51 4.62 -8.33 -1.30
C ALA A 51 3.27 -8.32 -2.00
N ALA A 52 3.07 -9.20 -2.99
CA ALA A 52 1.80 -9.28 -3.70
C ALA A 52 0.65 -9.65 -2.76
N ARG A 53 0.88 -10.58 -1.83
CA ARG A 53 -0.13 -10.98 -0.87
C ARG A 53 -0.49 -9.82 0.06
N VAL A 54 0.51 -9.05 0.50
CA VAL A 54 0.26 -7.92 1.38
C VAL A 54 -0.50 -6.82 0.64
N VAL A 55 -0.20 -6.59 -0.63
CA VAL A 55 -0.97 -5.63 -1.43
C VAL A 55 -2.46 -6.01 -1.42
N MET A 56 -2.77 -7.29 -1.62
CA MET A 56 -4.16 -7.73 -1.59
C MET A 56 -4.79 -7.52 -0.21
N GLN A 57 -4.05 -7.78 0.86
CA GLN A 57 -4.54 -7.54 2.22
C GLN A 57 -4.80 -6.06 2.48
N MET A 58 -3.91 -5.18 2.00
CA MET A 58 -4.10 -3.75 2.15
C MET A 58 -5.36 -3.28 1.41
N LEU A 59 -5.56 -3.75 0.20
CA LEU A 59 -6.78 -3.42 -0.55
C LEU A 59 -8.03 -3.89 0.19
N GLY A 60 -7.94 -5.05 0.85
CA GLY A 60 -9.06 -5.59 1.60
C GLY A 60 -9.46 -4.75 2.81
N GLN A 61 -8.61 -3.81 3.24
CA GLN A 61 -8.93 -2.91 4.34
C GLN A 61 -9.63 -1.63 3.90
N LEU A 62 -9.82 -1.44 2.60
CA LEU A 62 -10.39 -0.21 2.06
C LEU A 62 -11.87 -0.41 1.75
N GLU A 63 -12.64 0.67 1.89
CA GLU A 63 -14.03 0.69 1.43
C GLU A 63 -14.08 0.76 -0.10
N ASP A 64 -15.23 0.42 -0.67
CA ASP A 64 -15.38 0.31 -2.12
C ASP A 64 -14.96 1.57 -2.85
N ASP A 65 -15.37 2.73 -2.36
CA ASP A 65 -15.04 4.00 -3.01
C ASP A 65 -13.54 4.29 -2.95
N GLU A 66 -12.88 3.89 -1.89
CA GLU A 66 -11.44 4.07 -1.76
C GLU A 66 -10.67 3.12 -2.67
N ILE A 67 -11.16 1.88 -2.82
CA ILE A 67 -10.58 0.93 -3.76
C ILE A 67 -10.63 1.50 -5.18
N VAL A 68 -11.77 2.06 -5.56
CA VAL A 68 -11.94 2.66 -6.89
C VAL A 68 -10.95 3.81 -7.09
N ARG A 69 -10.77 4.65 -6.08
CA ARG A 69 -9.81 5.75 -6.15
C ARG A 69 -8.39 5.25 -6.34
N VAL A 70 -8.01 4.21 -5.60
CA VAL A 70 -6.67 3.63 -5.70
C VAL A 70 -6.45 3.08 -7.11
N VAL A 71 -7.39 2.32 -7.63
CA VAL A 71 -7.28 1.73 -8.97
C VAL A 71 -7.16 2.82 -10.02
N ARG A 72 -7.99 3.87 -9.94
CA ARG A 72 -7.94 4.98 -10.88
C ARG A 72 -6.61 5.72 -10.82
N LYS A 73 -6.08 5.90 -9.61
CA LYS A 73 -4.79 6.57 -9.44
C LYS A 73 -3.66 5.74 -10.05
N ILE A 74 -3.69 4.42 -9.86
CA ILE A 74 -2.72 3.51 -10.45
C ILE A 74 -2.78 3.60 -11.98
N ASN A 75 -3.97 3.58 -12.57
CA ASN A 75 -4.14 3.70 -14.00
C ASN A 75 -3.61 5.02 -14.53
N ARG A 76 -3.85 6.10 -13.79
CA ARG A 76 -3.37 7.43 -14.18
C ARG A 76 -1.85 7.50 -14.21
N LEU A 77 -1.18 6.74 -13.33
CA LEU A 77 0.28 6.69 -13.26
C LEU A 77 0.89 5.75 -14.31
N GLY A 78 0.07 5.09 -15.12
CA GLY A 78 0.56 4.33 -16.25
C GLY A 78 1.06 2.94 -15.94
N VAL A 79 0.47 2.27 -14.94
CA VAL A 79 0.85 0.90 -14.60
C VAL A 79 0.57 -0.07 -15.73
N SER A 80 -0.42 0.24 -16.53
CA SER A 80 -0.91 -0.68 -17.56
C SER A 80 0.03 -0.84 -18.75
N LYS A 81 1.17 -0.29 -18.68
CA LYS A 81 2.15 -0.43 -19.77
C LYS A 81 3.01 -1.69 -19.66
#